data_874f1557197146da3e46b4ab383d5768
#
_entry.id   874f1557197146da3e46b4ab383d5768
#
_cell.length_a   1.000
_cell.length_b   1.000
_cell.length_c   1.000
_cell.angle_alpha   90.00
_cell.angle_beta   90.00
_cell.angle_gamma   90.00
#
_symmetry.space_group_name_H-M   'P 1'
#
loop_
_entity.id
_entity.type
_entity.pdbx_description
1 polymer ?
#
loop_
_entity_poly.entity_id
_entity_poly.type
_entity_poly.pdbx_seq_one_letter_code
_entity_poly.pdbx_strand_id
1 'polypeptide(L)' 'MIATKPLDLRSNLKKYMDYAFSGEPVVIARPKNENVVMLSEKEYNELLKER' A
#
# COMPACT_ATOMS: atom_id res chain seq x y z
N MET A 1 2.00 -0.83 9.10
CA MET A 1 2.12 -0.06 7.85
C MET A 1 3.56 -0.05 7.40
N ILE A 2 3.78 -0.26 6.12
CA ILE A 2 5.11 -0.36 5.54
C ILE A 2 5.31 0.78 4.56
N ALA A 3 6.46 1.46 4.63
CA ALA A 3 6.76 2.56 3.72
C ALA A 3 7.79 2.11 2.70
N THR A 4 7.61 2.52 1.45
CA THR A 4 8.55 2.20 0.39
C THR A 4 8.60 3.35 -0.61
N LYS A 5 9.51 3.24 -1.57
CA LYS A 5 9.66 4.22 -2.65
C LYS A 5 9.32 3.57 -3.98
N PRO A 6 8.97 4.37 -5.01
CA PRO A 6 8.57 3.79 -6.29
C PRO A 6 9.56 2.80 -6.89
N LEU A 7 10.85 3.09 -6.78
CA LEU A 7 11.85 2.20 -7.34
C LEU A 7 11.88 0.85 -6.63
N ASP A 8 11.84 0.87 -5.29
CA ASP A 8 11.80 -0.36 -4.52
C ASP A 8 10.51 -1.14 -4.77
N LEU A 9 9.39 -0.43 -4.85
CA LEU A 9 8.11 -1.07 -5.15
C LEU A 9 8.17 -1.79 -6.48
N ARG A 10 8.73 -1.12 -7.49
CA ARG A 10 8.84 -1.69 -8.82
C ARG A 10 9.69 -2.96 -8.83
N SER A 11 10.81 -2.92 -8.08
CA SER A 11 11.74 -4.05 -8.04
C SER A 11 11.20 -5.23 -7.23
N ASN A 12 10.33 -4.96 -6.25
CA ASN A 12 9.83 -5.98 -5.33
C ASN A 12 8.30 -5.99 -5.27
N LEU A 13 7.66 -5.78 -6.40
CA LEU A 13 6.20 -5.59 -6.44
C LEU A 13 5.43 -6.74 -5.80
N LYS A 14 5.82 -7.98 -6.11
CA LYS A 14 5.11 -9.13 -5.53
C LYS A 14 5.20 -9.14 -4.02
N LYS A 15 6.36 -8.82 -3.48
CA LYS A 15 6.56 -8.78 -2.03
C LYS A 15 5.64 -7.76 -1.38
N TYR A 16 5.55 -6.57 -1.95
CA TYR A 16 4.71 -5.53 -1.37
C TYR A 16 3.22 -5.82 -1.54
N MET A 17 2.85 -6.45 -2.67
CA MET A 17 1.46 -6.87 -2.83
C MET A 17 1.08 -7.93 -1.79
N ASP A 18 2.01 -8.84 -1.48
CA ASP A 18 1.76 -9.85 -0.45
C ASP A 18 1.57 -9.21 0.92
N TYR A 19 2.37 -8.20 1.26
CA TYR A 19 2.18 -7.46 2.50
C TYR A 19 0.79 -6.83 2.55
N ALA A 20 0.40 -6.15 1.49
CA ALA A 20 -0.90 -5.49 1.45
C ALA A 20 -2.03 -6.51 1.60
N PHE A 21 -1.90 -7.64 0.93
CA PHE A 21 -2.93 -8.68 0.98
C PHE A 21 -3.07 -9.27 2.39
N SER A 22 -1.96 -9.35 3.13
CA SER A 22 -1.98 -9.92 4.48
C SER A 22 -2.44 -8.94 5.56
N GLY A 23 -2.78 -7.72 5.17
CA GLY A 23 -3.30 -6.75 6.13
C GLY A 23 -2.33 -5.65 6.53
N GLU A 24 -1.17 -5.54 5.84
CA GLU A 24 -0.19 -4.49 6.11
C GLU A 24 -0.22 -3.46 4.99
N PRO A 25 -0.89 -2.33 5.21
CA PRO A 25 -0.92 -1.29 4.18
C PRO A 25 0.49 -0.84 3.81
N VAL A 26 0.71 -0.60 2.52
CA VAL A 26 1.99 -0.16 2.00
C VAL A 26 1.87 1.28 1.52
N VAL A 27 2.68 2.17 2.08
CA VAL A 27 2.71 3.57 1.68
C VAL A 27 3.86 3.76 0.69
N ILE A 28 3.54 4.26 -0.50
CA ILE A 28 4.54 4.55 -1.52
C ILE A 28 4.83 6.05 -1.47
N ALA A 29 6.02 6.41 -1.00
CA ALA A 29 6.41 7.81 -0.88
C ALA A 29 6.84 8.35 -2.24
N ARG A 30 6.19 9.41 -2.67
CA ARG A 30 6.49 10.07 -3.94
C ARG A 30 6.88 11.51 -3.68
N PRO A 31 7.58 12.15 -4.64
CA PRO A 31 7.95 13.56 -4.48
C PRO A 31 6.72 14.45 -4.28
N LYS A 32 6.94 15.58 -3.64
CA LYS A 32 5.89 16.60 -3.45
C LYS A 32 4.71 16.11 -2.62
N ASN A 33 4.95 15.15 -1.73
CA ASN A 33 3.92 14.60 -0.86
C ASN A 33 2.78 13.94 -1.63
N GLU A 34 3.04 13.49 -2.84
CA GLU A 34 2.04 12.78 -3.65
C GLU A 34 2.06 11.31 -3.33
N ASN A 35 1.98 11.00 -2.05
CA ASN A 35 2.09 9.63 -1.56
C ASN A 35 0.85 8.81 -1.92
N VAL A 36 1.07 7.51 -2.12
CA VAL A 36 0.01 6.58 -2.49
C VAL A 36 -0.01 5.45 -1.47
N VAL A 37 -1.20 4.94 -1.15
CA VAL A 37 -1.32 3.81 -0.24
C VAL A 37 -1.88 2.61 -0.99
N MET A 38 -1.27 1.44 -0.79
CA MET A 38 -1.72 0.19 -1.38
C MET A 38 -2.32 -0.68 -0.30
N LEU A 39 -3.56 -1.13 -0.51
CA LEU A 39 -4.31 -1.95 0.45
C LEU A 39 -4.85 -3.19 -0.23
N SER A 40 -5.21 -4.19 0.57
CA SER A 40 -6.02 -5.27 0.06
C SER A 40 -7.44 -4.75 -0.21
N GLU A 41 -8.14 -5.38 -1.14
CA GLU A 41 -9.52 -5.01 -1.43
C GLU A 41 -10.41 -5.17 -0.21
N LYS A 42 -10.13 -6.18 0.60
CA LYS A 42 -10.89 -6.40 1.83
C LYS A 42 -10.78 -5.22 2.78
N GLU A 43 -9.56 -4.72 3.00
CA GLU A 43 -9.37 -3.58 3.87
C GLU A 43 -10.02 -2.33 3.32
N TYR A 44 -9.92 -2.13 2.03
CA TYR A 44 -10.54 -0.98 1.40
C TYR A 44 -12.06 -1.00 1.62
N ASN A 45 -12.68 -2.17 1.46
CA ASN A 45 -14.12 -2.32 1.68
C ASN A 45 -14.51 -2.04 3.13
N GLU A 46 -13.65 -2.45 4.07
CA GLU A 46 -13.93 -2.20 5.48
C GLU A 46 -13.87 -0.72 5.81
N LEU A 47 -12.94 0.01 5.21
CA LEU A 47 -12.89 1.45 5.39
C LEU A 47 -14.17 2.13 4.92
N LEU A 48 -14.72 1.65 3.80
CA LEU A 48 -15.96 2.21 3.29
C LEU A 48 -17.14 1.95 4.22
N LYS A 49 -17.11 0.86 4.98
CA LYS A 49 -18.20 0.50 5.88
C LYS A 49 -18.21 1.31 7.17
N GLU A 50 -17.11 1.94 7.50
CA GLU A 50 -16.99 2.66 8.76
C GLU A 50 -17.61 4.05 8.73
N ARG A 51 -18.35 4.38 7.73
CA ARG A 51 -18.94 5.71 7.56
C ARG A 51 -20.34 5.81 8.10
#